data_2fa397c87bba1d9456bb1dee2595b5e9
#
_entry.id   2fa397c87bba1d9456bb1dee2595b5e9
#
_cell.length_a   1.000
_cell.length_b   1.000
_cell.length_c   1.000
_cell.angle_alpha   90.00
_cell.angle_beta   90.00
_cell.angle_gamma   90.00
#
_symmetry.space_group_name_H-M   'P 1'
#
loop_
_entity.id
_entity.type
_entity.pdbx_description
1 polymer ?
#
loop_
_entity_poly.entity_id
_entity_poly.type
_entity_poly.pdbx_seq_one_letter_code
_entity_poly.pdbx_strand_id
1 'polypeptide(L)'
;MKKQVPRLSMEEMTPALQESLRPRVERLGYLGEFFQCAAHQPQALMSFMSFTEDLKEALPDNLTEVVALSVATLMGNAYERVQHERLSLKLGFSRDWVREVISSPGDGHLMSAPELAVQKLALAIIERRGHNTADELEAVVESIGHERAIAVLMLIGRYVTHALMVNCLELAPQVGSPLV
;
A
#
# COMPACT_ATOMS: atom_id res chain seq x y z
N MET A 1 -4.74 -11.93 24.68
CA MET A 1 -5.78 -12.38 23.74
C MET A 1 -5.24 -13.53 22.89
N LYS A 2 -6.06 -14.58 22.62
CA LYS A 2 -5.67 -15.61 21.65
C LYS A 2 -5.66 -14.98 20.25
N LYS A 3 -4.54 -14.99 19.56
CA LYS A 3 -4.49 -14.62 18.14
C LYS A 3 -5.39 -15.59 17.36
N GLN A 4 -6.40 -15.08 16.66
CA GLN A 4 -7.40 -15.90 15.96
C GLN A 4 -6.78 -16.70 14.80
N VAL A 5 -5.75 -16.15 14.15
CA VAL A 5 -4.99 -16.78 13.06
C VAL A 5 -3.56 -17.02 13.53
N PRO A 6 -3.05 -18.26 13.52
CA PRO A 6 -1.66 -18.55 13.85
C PRO A 6 -0.68 -17.80 12.93
N ARG A 7 0.46 -17.39 13.49
CA ARG A 7 1.56 -16.79 12.72
C ARG A 7 2.50 -17.90 12.30
N LEU A 8 2.53 -18.22 11.00
CA LEU A 8 3.45 -19.23 10.48
C LEU A 8 4.86 -18.68 10.42
N SER A 9 5.83 -19.47 10.87
CA SER A 9 7.24 -19.22 10.62
C SER A 9 7.63 -19.57 9.18
N MET A 10 8.81 -19.16 8.73
CA MET A 10 9.28 -19.52 7.38
C MET A 10 9.32 -21.02 7.16
N GLU A 11 9.73 -21.80 8.17
CA GLU A 11 9.88 -23.26 8.11
C GLU A 11 8.54 -23.99 7.99
N GLU A 12 7.45 -23.36 8.43
CA GLU A 12 6.08 -23.91 8.32
C GLU A 12 5.40 -23.60 6.98
N MET A 13 6.03 -22.78 6.15
CA MET A 13 5.52 -22.40 4.83
C MET A 13 5.93 -23.40 3.74
N THR A 14 5.20 -23.40 2.62
CA THR A 14 5.59 -24.21 1.46
C THR A 14 6.93 -23.71 0.88
N PRO A 15 7.77 -24.60 0.30
CA PRO A 15 9.06 -24.20 -0.27
C PRO A 15 8.97 -23.06 -1.30
N ALA A 16 7.94 -23.10 -2.16
CA ALA A 16 7.72 -22.04 -3.16
C ALA A 16 7.42 -20.68 -2.51
N LEU A 17 6.64 -20.65 -1.43
CA LEU A 17 6.34 -19.42 -0.70
C LEU A 17 7.57 -18.90 0.06
N GLN A 18 8.35 -19.80 0.68
CA GLN A 18 9.61 -19.43 1.33
C GLN A 18 10.55 -18.73 0.33
N GLU A 19 10.74 -19.30 -0.86
CA GLU A 19 11.57 -18.73 -1.91
C GLU A 19 11.06 -17.36 -2.35
N SER A 20 9.75 -17.22 -2.56
CA SER A 20 9.11 -15.96 -2.95
C SER A 20 9.23 -14.85 -1.89
N LEU A 21 9.25 -15.21 -0.60
CA LEU A 21 9.36 -14.25 0.50
C LEU A 21 10.80 -13.88 0.86
N ARG A 22 11.78 -14.71 0.54
CA ARG A 22 13.19 -14.53 0.90
C ARG A 22 13.74 -13.14 0.59
N PRO A 23 13.58 -12.58 -0.63
CA PRO A 23 14.10 -11.24 -0.94
C PRO A 23 13.49 -10.13 -0.05
N ARG A 24 12.23 -10.30 0.35
CA ARG A 24 11.56 -9.34 1.24
C ARG A 24 12.09 -9.43 2.67
N VAL A 25 12.27 -10.64 3.18
CA VAL A 25 12.81 -10.87 4.52
C VAL A 25 14.25 -10.36 4.61
N GLU A 26 15.09 -10.62 3.60
CA GLU A 26 16.46 -10.10 3.54
C GLU A 26 16.49 -8.57 3.51
N ARG A 27 15.61 -7.93 2.74
CA ARG A 27 15.53 -6.48 2.64
C ARG A 27 15.02 -5.81 3.92
N LEU A 28 14.06 -6.43 4.62
CA LEU A 28 13.41 -5.87 5.82
C LEU A 28 14.17 -6.26 7.11
N GLY A 29 14.89 -7.38 7.11
CA GLY A 29 15.51 -7.96 8.30
C GLY A 29 14.56 -8.77 9.18
N TYR A 30 13.31 -8.94 8.78
CA TYR A 30 12.27 -9.72 9.49
C TYR A 30 11.15 -10.20 8.56
N LEU A 31 10.45 -11.24 9.01
CA LEU A 31 9.21 -11.69 8.36
C LEU A 31 8.01 -10.91 8.91
N GLY A 32 7.38 -10.10 8.08
CA GLY A 32 6.22 -9.30 8.47
C GLY A 32 5.01 -10.16 8.90
N GLU A 33 4.30 -9.75 9.96
CA GLU A 33 3.16 -10.52 10.50
C GLU A 33 2.04 -10.72 9.47
N PHE A 34 1.85 -9.77 8.53
CA PHE A 34 0.91 -9.94 7.43
C PHE A 34 1.21 -11.21 6.62
N PHE A 35 2.48 -11.42 6.25
CA PHE A 35 2.89 -12.62 5.50
C PHE A 35 2.75 -13.89 6.32
N GLN A 36 3.04 -13.84 7.63
CA GLN A 36 2.87 -14.97 8.54
C GLN A 36 1.40 -15.44 8.62
N CYS A 37 0.45 -14.48 8.58
CA CYS A 37 -0.97 -14.79 8.59
C CYS A 37 -1.48 -15.21 7.20
N ALA A 38 -1.12 -14.47 6.15
CA ALA A 38 -1.58 -14.72 4.79
C ALA A 38 -1.01 -16.02 4.20
N ALA A 39 0.11 -16.53 4.75
CA ALA A 39 0.74 -17.79 4.35
C ALA A 39 -0.15 -19.03 4.51
N HIS A 40 -1.24 -18.96 5.28
CA HIS A 40 -2.27 -20.01 5.30
C HIS A 40 -2.96 -20.21 3.94
N GLN A 41 -2.82 -19.24 3.02
CA GLN A 41 -3.28 -19.32 1.63
C GLN A 41 -2.10 -19.03 0.68
N PRO A 42 -1.14 -19.96 0.53
CA PRO A 42 0.13 -19.69 -0.12
C PRO A 42 -0.01 -19.27 -1.57
N GLN A 43 -0.91 -19.89 -2.35
CA GLN A 43 -1.13 -19.53 -3.74
C GLN A 43 -1.75 -18.13 -3.89
N ALA A 44 -2.76 -17.81 -3.07
CA ALA A 44 -3.38 -16.49 -3.07
C ALA A 44 -2.38 -15.40 -2.66
N LEU A 45 -1.53 -15.68 -1.67
CA LEU A 45 -0.48 -14.76 -1.24
C LEU A 45 0.55 -14.52 -2.34
N MET A 46 1.02 -15.56 -3.03
CA MET A 46 1.95 -15.42 -4.15
C MET A 46 1.33 -14.59 -5.29
N SER A 47 0.07 -14.85 -5.65
CA SER A 47 -0.64 -14.07 -6.66
C SER A 47 -0.82 -12.61 -6.23
N PHE A 48 -1.12 -12.36 -4.96
CA PHE A 48 -1.24 -11.00 -4.41
C PHE A 48 0.09 -10.25 -4.44
N MET A 49 1.20 -10.94 -4.19
CA MET A 49 2.54 -10.35 -4.29
C MET A 49 2.90 -10.03 -5.74
N SER A 50 2.68 -10.98 -6.66
CA SER A 50 2.93 -10.75 -8.10
C SER A 50 2.09 -9.59 -8.64
N PHE A 51 0.79 -9.58 -8.35
CA PHE A 51 -0.11 -8.47 -8.69
C PHE A 51 0.40 -7.11 -8.17
N THR A 52 0.96 -7.10 -6.95
CA THR A 52 1.53 -5.88 -6.39
C THR A 52 2.76 -5.41 -7.17
N GLU A 53 3.66 -6.31 -7.54
CA GLU A 53 4.87 -5.96 -8.29
C GLU A 53 4.51 -5.48 -9.72
N ASP A 54 3.59 -6.17 -10.41
CA ASP A 54 3.10 -5.76 -11.73
C ASP A 54 2.54 -4.32 -11.72
N LEU A 55 1.78 -3.96 -10.67
CA LEU A 55 1.24 -2.61 -10.54
C LEU A 55 2.33 -1.57 -10.23
N LYS A 56 3.33 -1.93 -9.45
CA LYS A 56 4.48 -1.04 -9.17
C LYS A 56 5.36 -0.84 -10.39
N GLU A 57 5.50 -1.83 -11.25
CA GLU A 57 6.20 -1.66 -12.53
C GLU A 57 5.44 -0.77 -13.52
N ALA A 58 4.09 -0.78 -13.46
CA ALA A 58 3.24 0.04 -14.31
C ALA A 58 3.20 1.53 -13.89
N LEU A 59 3.60 1.86 -12.67
CA LEU A 59 3.50 3.21 -12.10
C LEU A 59 4.87 3.74 -11.62
N PRO A 60 5.13 5.04 -11.74
CA PRO A 60 6.29 5.62 -11.10
C PRO A 60 6.15 5.61 -9.56
N ASP A 61 7.28 5.58 -8.87
CA ASP A 61 7.34 5.45 -7.40
C ASP A 61 6.50 6.49 -6.66
N ASN A 62 6.51 7.75 -7.12
CA ASN A 62 5.75 8.82 -6.47
C ASN A 62 4.24 8.56 -6.48
N LEU A 63 3.67 8.09 -7.59
CA LEU A 63 2.24 7.75 -7.66
C LEU A 63 1.92 6.50 -6.84
N THR A 64 2.82 5.51 -6.84
CA THR A 64 2.69 4.31 -6.01
C THR A 64 2.65 4.66 -4.53
N GLU A 65 3.58 5.51 -4.06
CA GLU A 65 3.66 5.91 -2.66
C GLU A 65 2.49 6.82 -2.24
N VAL A 66 2.02 7.73 -3.12
CA VAL A 66 0.80 8.52 -2.87
C VAL A 66 -0.40 7.61 -2.64
N VAL A 67 -0.62 6.60 -3.48
CA VAL A 67 -1.72 5.64 -3.30
C VAL A 67 -1.57 4.87 -1.98
N ALA A 68 -0.38 4.32 -1.73
CA ALA A 68 -0.13 3.50 -0.55
C ALA A 68 -0.34 4.27 0.76
N LEU A 69 0.28 5.45 0.87
CA LEU A 69 0.19 6.31 2.05
C LEU A 69 -1.25 6.83 2.27
N SER A 70 -1.92 7.27 1.21
CA SER A 70 -3.29 7.78 1.28
C SER A 70 -4.27 6.70 1.71
N VAL A 71 -4.24 5.52 1.06
CA VAL A 71 -5.14 4.41 1.42
C VAL A 71 -4.86 3.92 2.84
N ALA A 72 -3.58 3.74 3.21
CA ALA A 72 -3.21 3.29 4.55
C ALA A 72 -3.69 4.27 5.63
N THR A 73 -3.59 5.58 5.38
CA THR A 73 -4.06 6.63 6.30
C THR A 73 -5.57 6.61 6.43
N LEU A 74 -6.30 6.63 5.31
CA LEU A 74 -7.77 6.64 5.29
C LEU A 74 -8.39 5.40 5.91
N MET A 75 -7.76 4.24 5.71
CA MET A 75 -8.22 2.96 6.24
C MET A 75 -7.74 2.68 7.68
N GLY A 76 -6.99 3.61 8.30
CA GLY A 76 -6.43 3.41 9.64
C GLY A 76 -5.39 2.29 9.72
N ASN A 77 -4.75 1.96 8.60
CA ASN A 77 -3.75 0.90 8.51
C ASN A 77 -2.36 1.41 8.88
N ALA A 78 -2.08 1.56 10.17
CA ALA A 78 -0.79 2.01 10.65
C ALA A 78 0.36 1.06 10.27
N TYR A 79 0.08 -0.25 10.15
CA TYR A 79 1.06 -1.26 9.75
C TYR A 79 1.69 -0.94 8.40
N GLU A 80 0.86 -0.69 7.37
CA GLU A 80 1.33 -0.38 6.02
C GLU A 80 1.84 1.06 5.91
N ARG A 81 1.17 2.01 6.58
CA ARG A 81 1.59 3.41 6.56
C ARG A 81 3.04 3.58 7.00
N VAL A 82 3.44 2.99 8.13
CA VAL A 82 4.82 3.08 8.63
C VAL A 82 5.82 2.44 7.66
N GLN A 83 5.47 1.35 7.00
CA GLN A 83 6.32 0.74 5.98
C GLN A 83 6.55 1.67 4.78
N HIS A 84 5.48 2.33 4.31
CA HIS A 84 5.56 3.26 3.18
C HIS A 84 6.18 4.61 3.55
N GLU A 85 6.01 5.11 4.78
CA GLU A 85 6.80 6.24 5.29
C GLU A 85 8.32 5.96 5.17
N ARG A 86 8.75 4.77 5.58
CA ARG A 86 10.16 4.36 5.50
C ARG A 86 10.63 4.15 4.06
N LEU A 87 9.79 3.53 3.22
CA LEU A 87 10.11 3.28 1.82
C LEU A 87 10.22 4.60 1.04
N SER A 88 9.29 5.52 1.23
CA SER A 88 9.31 6.84 0.57
C SER A 88 10.60 7.61 0.89
N LEU A 89 11.03 7.62 2.17
CA LEU A 89 12.30 8.24 2.54
C LEU A 89 13.51 7.55 1.89
N LYS A 90 13.47 6.22 1.77
CA LYS A 90 14.53 5.45 1.10
C LYS A 90 14.58 5.72 -0.41
N LEU A 91 13.43 5.97 -1.03
CA LEU A 91 13.32 6.37 -2.44
C LEU A 91 13.76 7.82 -2.69
N GLY A 92 14.02 8.60 -1.63
CA GLY A 92 14.51 9.97 -1.72
C GLY A 92 13.44 11.05 -1.58
N PHE A 93 12.20 10.69 -1.28
CA PHE A 93 11.17 11.68 -0.97
C PHE A 93 11.46 12.38 0.37
N SER A 94 11.16 13.68 0.44
CA SER A 94 11.40 14.45 1.67
C SER A 94 10.42 14.06 2.78
N ARG A 95 10.83 14.25 4.05
CA ARG A 95 9.93 14.06 5.21
C ARG A 95 8.69 14.93 5.11
N ASP A 96 8.81 16.14 4.58
CA ASP A 96 7.71 17.08 4.46
C ASP A 96 6.72 16.66 3.38
N TRP A 97 7.19 16.12 2.25
CA TRP A 97 6.33 15.50 1.25
C TRP A 97 5.54 14.31 1.83
N VAL A 98 6.20 13.41 2.55
CA VAL A 98 5.52 12.26 3.19
C VAL A 98 4.49 12.74 4.22
N ARG A 99 4.82 13.75 5.04
CA ARG A 99 3.87 14.35 5.98
C ARG A 99 2.67 14.97 5.27
N GLU A 100 2.89 15.67 4.17
CA GLU A 100 1.82 16.28 3.40
C GLU A 100 0.85 15.22 2.85
N VAL A 101 1.36 14.15 2.25
CA VAL A 101 0.51 13.06 1.73
C VAL A 101 -0.38 12.45 2.81
N ILE A 102 0.10 12.31 4.05
CA ILE A 102 -0.67 11.69 5.13
C ILE A 102 -1.54 12.68 5.93
N SER A 103 -1.24 13.97 5.95
CA SER A 103 -1.90 14.96 6.83
C SER A 103 -2.77 15.99 6.09
N SER A 104 -2.58 16.16 4.78
CA SER A 104 -3.28 17.16 3.98
C SER A 104 -3.99 16.54 2.77
N PRO A 105 -4.96 15.63 2.99
CA PRO A 105 -5.59 14.89 1.90
C PRO A 105 -6.29 15.83 0.91
N GLY A 106 -5.82 15.82 -0.34
CA GLY A 106 -6.42 16.56 -1.45
C GLY A 106 -6.04 18.05 -1.55
N ASP A 107 -5.17 18.57 -0.66
CA ASP A 107 -4.77 19.99 -0.62
C ASP A 107 -3.27 20.16 -0.32
N GLY A 108 -2.42 19.45 -1.04
CA GLY A 108 -0.98 19.51 -0.88
C GLY A 108 -0.32 20.57 -1.77
N HIS A 109 0.77 21.14 -1.30
CA HIS A 109 1.58 22.12 -2.06
C HIS A 109 2.93 21.53 -2.54
N LEU A 110 3.37 20.42 -1.94
CA LEU A 110 4.60 19.72 -2.31
C LEU A 110 4.34 18.60 -3.32
N MET A 111 3.09 18.14 -3.41
CA MET A 111 2.68 17.17 -4.42
C MET A 111 2.50 17.85 -5.78
N SER A 112 2.95 17.17 -6.83
CA SER A 112 2.68 17.56 -8.22
C SER A 112 1.18 17.42 -8.57
N ALA A 113 0.75 18.05 -9.66
CA ALA A 113 -0.64 17.95 -10.11
C ALA A 113 -1.11 16.49 -10.35
N PRO A 114 -0.33 15.59 -10.98
CA PRO A 114 -0.68 14.17 -11.08
C PRO A 114 -0.81 13.47 -9.72
N GLU A 115 0.07 13.75 -8.77
CA GLU A 115 0.02 13.18 -7.42
C GLU A 115 -1.24 13.60 -6.68
N LEU A 116 -1.61 14.89 -6.76
CA LEU A 116 -2.85 15.41 -6.19
C LEU A 116 -4.10 14.80 -6.83
N ALA A 117 -4.11 14.65 -8.16
CA ALA A 117 -5.22 14.00 -8.86
C ALA A 117 -5.40 12.54 -8.39
N VAL A 118 -4.29 11.78 -8.31
CA VAL A 118 -4.30 10.40 -7.81
C VAL A 118 -4.76 10.32 -6.36
N GLN A 119 -4.30 11.22 -5.50
CA GLN A 119 -4.74 11.27 -4.11
C GLN A 119 -6.24 11.56 -4.00
N LYS A 120 -6.75 12.56 -4.73
CA LYS A 120 -8.18 12.90 -4.74
C LYS A 120 -9.05 11.74 -5.20
N LEU A 121 -8.60 11.01 -6.23
CA LEU A 121 -9.28 9.80 -6.69
C LEU A 121 -9.30 8.71 -5.61
N ALA A 122 -8.19 8.47 -4.93
CA ALA A 122 -8.12 7.48 -3.84
C ALA A 122 -9.08 7.84 -2.68
N LEU A 123 -9.12 9.11 -2.28
CA LEU A 123 -10.06 9.65 -1.29
C LEU A 123 -11.51 9.40 -1.71
N ALA A 124 -11.87 9.84 -2.91
CA ALA A 124 -13.23 9.72 -3.44
C ALA A 124 -13.69 8.26 -3.53
N ILE A 125 -12.80 7.34 -3.99
CA ILE A 125 -13.11 5.92 -4.07
C ILE A 125 -13.40 5.32 -2.69
N ILE A 126 -12.59 5.64 -1.69
CA ILE A 126 -12.78 5.08 -0.34
C ILE A 126 -14.03 5.65 0.32
N GLU A 127 -14.21 6.96 0.30
CA GLU A 127 -15.34 7.64 0.91
C GLU A 127 -16.68 7.26 0.27
N ARG A 128 -16.71 7.21 -1.07
CA ARG A 128 -17.93 6.97 -1.85
C ARG A 128 -18.07 5.52 -2.32
N ARG A 129 -17.17 4.63 -1.90
CA ARG A 129 -17.17 3.20 -2.30
C ARG A 129 -17.14 3.00 -3.82
N GLY A 130 -16.39 3.85 -4.52
CA GLY A 130 -16.25 3.83 -5.97
C GLY A 130 -17.42 4.46 -6.74
N HIS A 131 -18.45 4.98 -6.06
CA HIS A 131 -19.59 5.64 -6.72
C HIS A 131 -19.32 7.14 -6.93
N ASN A 132 -19.81 7.68 -8.05
CA ASN A 132 -19.72 9.12 -8.37
C ASN A 132 -18.27 9.66 -8.31
N THR A 133 -17.33 8.94 -8.92
CA THR A 133 -15.91 9.28 -8.99
C THR A 133 -15.44 9.56 -10.42
N ALA A 134 -16.35 9.85 -11.33
CA ALA A 134 -16.03 10.03 -12.75
C ALA A 134 -15.11 11.24 -12.97
N ASP A 135 -15.38 12.35 -12.30
CA ASP A 135 -14.61 13.59 -12.48
C ASP A 135 -13.17 13.43 -11.96
N GLU A 136 -12.99 12.77 -10.80
CA GLU A 136 -11.67 12.48 -10.26
C GLU A 136 -10.90 11.48 -11.14
N LEU A 137 -11.60 10.48 -11.70
CA LEU A 137 -10.99 9.54 -12.63
C LEU A 137 -10.60 10.23 -13.94
N GLU A 138 -11.43 11.11 -14.49
CA GLU A 138 -11.11 11.89 -15.69
C GLU A 138 -9.86 12.73 -15.47
N ALA A 139 -9.75 13.45 -14.35
CA ALA A 139 -8.56 14.23 -14.01
C ALA A 139 -7.28 13.37 -13.93
N VAL A 140 -7.37 12.13 -13.41
CA VAL A 140 -6.24 11.20 -13.41
C VAL A 140 -5.91 10.76 -14.84
N VAL A 141 -6.92 10.40 -15.66
CA VAL A 141 -6.69 10.00 -17.06
C VAL A 141 -6.04 11.12 -17.87
N GLU A 142 -6.48 12.36 -17.70
CA GLU A 142 -5.87 13.53 -18.34
C GLU A 142 -4.40 13.74 -17.91
N SER A 143 -4.11 13.49 -16.63
CA SER A 143 -2.77 13.71 -16.07
C SER A 143 -1.75 12.64 -16.44
N ILE A 144 -2.14 11.36 -16.48
CA ILE A 144 -1.20 10.22 -16.58
C ILE A 144 -1.56 9.18 -17.65
N GLY A 145 -2.67 9.37 -18.36
CA GLY A 145 -3.15 8.47 -19.41
C GLY A 145 -3.94 7.26 -18.89
N HIS A 146 -4.63 6.58 -19.79
CA HIS A 146 -5.55 5.49 -19.47
C HIS A 146 -4.89 4.30 -18.79
N GLU A 147 -3.74 3.86 -19.28
CA GLU A 147 -3.03 2.68 -18.78
C GLU A 147 -2.66 2.85 -17.30
N ARG A 148 -2.04 3.99 -16.96
CA ARG A 148 -1.66 4.29 -15.58
C ARG A 148 -2.87 4.57 -14.70
N ALA A 149 -3.93 5.18 -15.23
CA ALA A 149 -5.16 5.39 -14.48
C ALA A 149 -5.80 4.06 -14.05
N ILE A 150 -5.82 3.05 -14.93
CA ILE A 150 -6.28 1.70 -14.58
C ILE A 150 -5.36 1.06 -13.53
N ALA A 151 -4.04 1.19 -13.68
CA ALA A 151 -3.10 0.69 -12.67
C ALA A 151 -3.32 1.36 -11.29
N VAL A 152 -3.61 2.67 -11.24
CA VAL A 152 -3.98 3.38 -10.00
C VAL A 152 -5.23 2.79 -9.36
N LEU A 153 -6.31 2.57 -10.14
CA LEU A 153 -7.54 1.96 -9.62
C LEU A 153 -7.29 0.58 -9.03
N MET A 154 -6.54 -0.26 -9.72
CA MET A 154 -6.17 -1.60 -9.25
C MET A 154 -5.28 -1.53 -8.00
N LEU A 155 -4.34 -0.58 -7.94
CA LEU A 155 -3.46 -0.39 -6.80
C LEU A 155 -4.22 0.08 -5.54
N ILE A 156 -5.19 0.99 -5.70
CA ILE A 156 -6.10 1.39 -4.61
C ILE A 156 -6.82 0.15 -4.05
N GLY A 157 -7.43 -0.68 -4.91
CA GLY A 157 -8.10 -1.91 -4.51
C GLY A 157 -7.17 -2.89 -3.79
N ARG A 158 -5.92 -3.03 -4.26
CA ARG A 158 -4.89 -3.85 -3.61
C ARG A 158 -4.60 -3.36 -2.17
N TYR A 159 -4.42 -2.05 -1.97
CA TYR A 159 -4.16 -1.51 -0.63
C TYR A 159 -5.38 -1.55 0.28
N VAL A 160 -6.59 -1.40 -0.26
CA VAL A 160 -7.83 -1.62 0.50
C VAL A 160 -7.91 -3.07 0.99
N THR A 161 -7.64 -4.06 0.13
CA THR A 161 -7.61 -5.47 0.52
C THR A 161 -6.61 -5.73 1.65
N HIS A 162 -5.41 -5.18 1.53
CA HIS A 162 -4.38 -5.29 2.57
C HIS A 162 -4.84 -4.64 3.89
N ALA A 163 -5.42 -3.44 3.83
CA ALA A 163 -5.90 -2.73 5.02
C ALA A 163 -6.99 -3.50 5.75
N LEU A 164 -7.95 -4.06 5.03
CA LEU A 164 -9.00 -4.89 5.63
C LEU A 164 -8.42 -6.11 6.35
N MET A 165 -7.45 -6.80 5.74
CA MET A 165 -6.80 -7.95 6.37
C MET A 165 -6.02 -7.52 7.63
N VAL A 166 -5.20 -6.48 7.54
CA VAL A 166 -4.39 -5.96 8.66
C VAL A 166 -5.28 -5.55 9.83
N ASN A 167 -6.35 -4.81 9.55
CA ASN A 167 -7.26 -4.31 10.58
C ASN A 167 -8.06 -5.47 11.23
N CYS A 168 -8.57 -6.42 10.43
CA CYS A 168 -9.27 -7.60 10.96
C CYS A 168 -8.35 -8.52 11.79
N LEU A 169 -7.09 -8.63 11.42
CA LEU A 169 -6.09 -9.43 12.13
C LEU A 169 -5.43 -8.68 13.30
N GLU A 170 -5.80 -7.42 13.51
CA GLU A 170 -5.26 -6.54 14.56
C GLU A 170 -3.72 -6.45 14.52
N LEU A 171 -3.14 -6.33 13.30
CA LEU A 171 -1.70 -6.26 13.14
C LEU A 171 -1.20 -4.84 13.45
N ALA A 172 -0.13 -4.78 14.24
CA ALA A 172 0.55 -3.53 14.59
C ALA A 172 1.88 -3.39 13.84
N PRO A 173 2.36 -2.15 13.60
CA PRO A 173 3.69 -1.94 13.04
C PRO A 173 4.78 -2.60 13.90
N GLN A 174 5.68 -3.36 13.27
CA GLN A 174 6.81 -4.00 13.95
C GLN A 174 8.00 -3.04 14.13
N VAL A 175 7.93 -1.87 13.52
CA VAL A 175 8.94 -0.80 13.57
C VAL A 175 8.26 0.55 13.78
N GLY A 176 8.98 1.50 14.37
CA GLY A 176 8.46 2.86 14.59
C GLY A 176 8.37 3.69 13.30
N SER A 177 7.49 4.70 13.32
CA SER A 177 7.44 5.71 12.26
C SER A 177 8.75 6.48 12.21
N PRO A 178 9.33 6.72 11.02
CA PRO A 178 10.53 7.53 10.87
C PRO A 178 10.24 9.04 10.95
N LEU A 179 8.96 9.43 11.04
CA LEU A 179 8.53 10.84 11.05
C LEU A 179 8.41 11.43 12.46
N VAL A 180 8.52 10.60 13.47
CA VAL A 180 8.48 11.00 14.90
C VAL A 180 9.88 11.35 15.39
#